data_b0178ba9fd6b6b9bc76b8035766297fb
#
_entry.id   b0178ba9fd6b6b9bc76b8035766297fb
#
_cell.length_a   1.000
_cell.length_b   1.000
_cell.length_c   1.000
_cell.angle_alpha   90.00
_cell.angle_beta   90.00
_cell.angle_gamma   90.00
#
_symmetry.space_group_name_H-M   'P 1'
#
loop_
_entity.id
_entity.type
_entity.pdbx_description
1 polymer ?
#
loop_
_entity_poly.entity_id
_entity_poly.type
_entity_poly.pdbx_seq_one_letter_code
_entity_poly.pdbx_strand_id
1 'polypeptide(L)'
;MARQHGTIVWNDLLTSNVERAKRFYAETLGWTYEDFSLAGQPYFVIRSGETMVGGLGAIEHGDLETTQSYWLAFIEVSEIDERFARALEAGAAAIRPPHTVPDVGRVCVLRDPTGAAIGWMQGA
;
A
#
# COMPACT_ATOMS: atom_id res chain seq x y z
N MET A 1 -9.99 10.16 -13.86
CA MET A 1 -11.26 9.57 -13.40
C MET A 1 -11.09 9.01 -11.99
N ALA A 2 -12.01 9.36 -11.11
CA ALA A 2 -11.97 8.87 -9.74
C ALA A 2 -12.30 7.37 -9.71
N ARG A 3 -11.59 6.62 -8.88
CA ARG A 3 -11.87 5.20 -8.67
C ARG A 3 -13.10 5.06 -7.78
N GLN A 4 -13.76 3.91 -7.90
CA GLN A 4 -14.98 3.67 -7.15
C GLN A 4 -14.69 3.48 -5.67
N HIS A 5 -15.40 4.21 -4.82
CA HIS A 5 -15.32 4.07 -3.38
C HIS A 5 -15.62 2.62 -2.95
N GLY A 6 -14.80 2.11 -2.02
CA GLY A 6 -14.99 0.77 -1.46
C GLY A 6 -14.34 -0.36 -2.28
N THR A 7 -13.61 -0.04 -3.33
CA THR A 7 -12.92 -1.05 -4.14
C THR A 7 -11.44 -1.14 -3.76
N ILE A 8 -10.89 -2.34 -3.79
CA ILE A 8 -9.45 -2.55 -3.59
C ILE A 8 -8.75 -2.16 -4.90
N VAL A 9 -7.85 -1.18 -4.82
CA VAL A 9 -7.26 -0.56 -6.01
C VAL A 9 -5.75 -0.69 -6.09
N TRP A 10 -5.10 -1.10 -5.00
CA TRP A 10 -3.64 -1.17 -4.95
C TRP A 10 -3.20 -2.21 -3.94
N ASN A 11 -1.99 -2.76 -4.13
CA ASN A 11 -1.38 -3.69 -3.19
C ASN A 11 0.10 -3.37 -3.12
N ASP A 12 0.64 -3.24 -1.91
CA ASP A 12 2.07 -3.07 -1.71
C ASP A 12 2.66 -4.31 -1.05
N LEU A 13 3.75 -4.81 -1.59
CA LEU A 13 4.58 -5.79 -0.91
C LEU A 13 5.67 -5.05 -0.15
N LEU A 14 5.74 -5.26 1.15
CA LEU A 14 6.83 -4.78 1.99
C LEU A 14 7.68 -6.00 2.33
N THR A 15 8.89 -6.04 1.82
CA THR A 15 9.70 -7.26 1.86
C THR A 15 11.04 -7.05 2.56
N SER A 16 11.51 -8.11 3.21
CA SER A 16 12.81 -8.12 3.86
C SER A 16 13.96 -8.22 2.86
N ASN A 17 13.67 -8.56 1.60
CA ASN A 17 14.68 -8.66 0.56
C ASN A 17 14.08 -8.28 -0.79
N VAL A 18 14.24 -7.01 -1.16
CA VAL A 18 13.67 -6.44 -2.37
C VAL A 18 14.14 -7.17 -3.63
N GLU A 19 15.44 -7.39 -3.76
CA GLU A 19 15.99 -8.00 -4.98
C GLU A 19 15.55 -9.45 -5.15
N ARG A 20 15.46 -10.18 -4.06
CA ARG A 20 15.03 -11.57 -4.10
C ARG A 20 13.54 -11.67 -4.45
N ALA A 21 12.72 -10.80 -3.89
CA ALA A 21 11.27 -10.75 -4.21
C ALA A 21 11.07 -10.40 -5.69
N LYS A 22 11.78 -9.40 -6.19
CA LYS A 22 11.69 -9.01 -7.61
C LYS A 22 12.02 -10.18 -8.52
N ARG A 23 13.09 -10.90 -8.21
CA ARG A 23 13.51 -12.04 -9.03
C ARG A 23 12.47 -13.15 -8.99
N PHE A 24 11.96 -13.47 -7.82
CA PHE A 24 10.97 -14.53 -7.67
C PHE A 24 9.72 -14.27 -8.52
N TYR A 25 9.17 -13.07 -8.42
CA TYR A 25 7.94 -12.75 -9.14
C TYR A 25 8.19 -12.55 -10.65
N ALA A 26 9.37 -12.09 -11.02
CA ALA A 26 9.72 -12.02 -12.44
C ALA A 26 9.78 -13.42 -13.06
N GLU A 27 10.42 -14.37 -12.37
CA GLU A 27 10.56 -15.74 -12.86
C GLU A 27 9.25 -16.51 -12.87
N THR A 28 8.38 -16.28 -11.88
CA THR A 28 7.16 -17.07 -11.72
C THR A 28 5.96 -16.47 -12.42
N LEU A 29 5.84 -15.14 -12.41
CA LEU A 29 4.66 -14.44 -12.93
C LEU A 29 4.97 -13.56 -14.15
N GLY A 30 6.24 -13.33 -14.45
CA GLY A 30 6.62 -12.45 -15.54
C GLY A 30 6.43 -10.97 -15.20
N TRP A 31 6.34 -10.63 -13.93
CA TRP A 31 6.21 -9.24 -13.53
C TRP A 31 7.46 -8.45 -13.89
N THR A 32 7.25 -7.19 -14.26
CA THR A 32 8.33 -6.23 -14.49
C THR A 32 8.20 -5.08 -13.51
N TYR A 33 9.24 -4.26 -13.40
CA TYR A 33 9.32 -3.25 -12.34
C TYR A 33 9.80 -1.93 -12.91
N GLU A 34 9.22 -0.86 -12.39
CA GLU A 34 9.62 0.49 -12.72
C GLU A 34 10.10 1.16 -11.43
N ASP A 35 11.31 1.73 -11.45
CA ASP A 35 11.92 2.31 -10.25
C ASP A 35 11.34 3.67 -9.93
N PHE A 36 10.74 3.81 -8.75
CA PHE A 36 10.22 5.06 -8.20
C PHE A 36 10.87 5.37 -6.86
N SER A 37 12.07 4.85 -6.61
CA SER A 37 12.77 5.05 -5.34
C SER A 37 13.09 6.51 -5.10
N LEU A 38 12.92 6.96 -3.86
CA LEU A 38 13.20 8.32 -3.44
C LEU A 38 13.97 8.32 -2.11
N ALA A 39 14.95 9.23 -1.99
CA ALA A 39 15.66 9.48 -0.74
C ALA A 39 16.25 8.21 -0.11
N GLY A 40 16.76 7.30 -0.94
CA GLY A 40 17.36 6.06 -0.46
C GLY A 40 16.38 4.99 -0.06
N GLN A 41 15.07 5.22 -0.25
CA GLN A 41 14.04 4.24 0.05
C GLN A 41 13.67 3.50 -1.24
N PRO A 42 14.02 2.21 -1.39
CA PRO A 42 13.65 1.46 -2.59
C PRO A 42 12.13 1.32 -2.72
N TYR A 43 11.60 1.70 -3.87
CA TYR A 43 10.19 1.48 -4.19
C TYR A 43 10.04 1.27 -5.68
N PHE A 44 9.33 0.22 -6.05
CA PHE A 44 9.13 -0.18 -7.43
C PHE A 44 7.66 -0.34 -7.71
N VAL A 45 7.20 0.15 -8.86
CA VAL A 45 5.84 -0.13 -9.33
C VAL A 45 5.89 -1.44 -10.10
N ILE A 46 5.02 -2.36 -9.73
CA ILE A 46 4.91 -3.69 -10.35
C ILE A 46 3.99 -3.60 -11.55
N ARG A 47 4.44 -4.15 -12.66
CA ARG A 47 3.63 -4.22 -13.88
C ARG A 47 3.44 -5.65 -14.31
N SER A 48 2.22 -5.96 -14.75
CA SER A 48 1.90 -7.19 -15.47
C SER A 48 1.53 -6.75 -16.89
N GLY A 49 2.46 -6.92 -17.83
CA GLY A 49 2.33 -6.29 -19.13
C GLY A 49 2.31 -4.77 -18.96
N GLU A 50 1.25 -4.12 -19.45
CA GLU A 50 1.09 -2.68 -19.33
C GLU A 50 0.27 -2.25 -18.11
N THR A 51 -0.27 -3.22 -17.36
CA THR A 51 -1.11 -2.93 -16.21
C THR A 51 -0.26 -2.74 -14.95
N MET A 52 -0.45 -1.63 -14.25
CA MET A 52 0.14 -1.43 -12.93
C MET A 52 -0.68 -2.21 -11.91
N VAL A 53 -0.02 -3.09 -11.17
CA VAL A 53 -0.73 -3.99 -10.23
C VAL A 53 -0.42 -3.72 -8.77
N GLY A 54 0.66 -3.02 -8.47
CA GLY A 54 1.00 -2.73 -7.09
C GLY A 54 2.39 -2.14 -6.95
N GLY A 55 2.85 -2.09 -5.72
CA GLY A 55 4.17 -1.60 -5.39
C GLY A 55 4.97 -2.63 -4.62
N LEU A 56 6.28 -2.40 -4.56
CA LEU A 56 7.20 -3.28 -3.86
C LEU A 56 8.27 -2.42 -3.20
N GLY A 57 8.38 -2.52 -1.88
CA GLY A 57 9.33 -1.74 -1.12
C GLY A 57 9.98 -2.53 0.00
N ALA A 58 10.95 -1.90 0.66
CA ALA A 58 11.66 -2.52 1.77
C ALA A 58 10.83 -2.44 3.04
N ILE A 59 10.81 -3.53 3.81
CA ILE A 59 9.96 -3.65 5.00
C ILE A 59 10.33 -2.61 6.08
N GLU A 60 11.60 -2.20 6.17
CA GLU A 60 12.01 -1.20 7.15
C GLU A 60 11.38 0.17 6.89
N HIS A 61 10.83 0.39 5.69
CA HIS A 61 10.13 1.63 5.34
C HIS A 61 8.61 1.44 5.32
N GLY A 62 8.13 0.26 5.72
CA GLY A 62 6.70 0.00 5.85
C GLY A 62 6.15 0.53 7.17
N ASP A 63 4.82 0.63 7.24
CA ASP A 63 4.15 1.19 8.41
C ASP A 63 3.90 0.17 9.53
N LEU A 64 4.00 -1.13 9.23
CA LEU A 64 3.78 -2.16 10.23
C LEU A 64 5.09 -2.49 10.97
N GLU A 65 4.99 -2.63 12.28
CA GLU A 65 6.12 -3.04 13.11
C GLU A 65 6.27 -4.55 13.06
N THR A 66 6.98 -5.04 12.03
CA THR A 66 7.19 -6.47 11.84
C THR A 66 8.46 -6.69 11.03
N THR A 67 9.06 -7.87 11.21
CA THR A 67 10.20 -8.29 10.37
C THR A 67 9.77 -9.28 9.30
N GLN A 68 8.49 -9.67 9.31
CA GLN A 68 7.96 -10.61 8.32
C GLN A 68 7.39 -9.86 7.12
N SER A 69 7.85 -10.20 5.94
CA SER A 69 7.33 -9.62 4.69
C SER A 69 5.83 -9.81 4.59
N TYR A 70 5.13 -8.80 4.07
CA TYR A 70 3.68 -8.84 3.99
C TYR A 70 3.17 -8.05 2.80
N TRP A 71 1.97 -8.40 2.36
CA TRP A 71 1.21 -7.64 1.37
C TRP A 71 0.21 -6.75 2.10
N LEU A 72 0.09 -5.50 1.66
CA LEU A 72 -0.88 -4.55 2.21
C LEU A 72 -1.78 -4.08 1.07
N ALA A 73 -3.07 -4.38 1.20
CA ALA A 73 -4.07 -3.95 0.23
C ALA A 73 -4.57 -2.56 0.58
N PHE A 74 -4.93 -1.77 -0.44
CA PHE A 74 -5.47 -0.43 -0.28
C PHE A 74 -6.85 -0.34 -0.92
N ILE A 75 -7.79 0.24 -0.19
CA ILE A 75 -9.15 0.48 -0.64
C ILE A 75 -9.29 1.95 -1.00
N GLU A 76 -9.88 2.24 -2.16
CA GLU A 76 -10.23 3.62 -2.51
C GLU A 76 -11.39 4.08 -1.63
N VAL A 77 -11.24 5.21 -0.94
CA VAL A 77 -12.30 5.76 -0.10
C VAL A 77 -12.50 7.24 -0.41
N SER A 78 -13.74 7.68 -0.33
CA SER A 78 -14.05 9.10 -0.37
C SER A 78 -13.99 9.66 1.05
N GLU A 79 -13.67 10.95 1.19
CA GLU A 79 -13.67 11.65 2.49
C GLU A 79 -12.84 10.90 3.54
N ILE A 80 -11.59 10.61 3.19
CA ILE A 80 -10.73 9.73 3.98
C ILE A 80 -10.54 10.21 5.43
N ASP A 81 -10.42 11.51 5.65
CA ASP A 81 -10.20 12.05 7.00
C ASP A 81 -11.40 11.79 7.90
N GLU A 82 -12.62 12.04 7.41
CA GLU A 82 -13.84 11.78 8.17
C GLU A 82 -14.08 10.30 8.38
N ARG A 83 -13.81 9.48 7.35
CA ARG A 83 -13.97 8.03 7.47
C ARG A 83 -12.98 7.44 8.45
N PHE A 84 -11.76 7.96 8.48
CA PHE A 84 -10.77 7.49 9.42
C PHE A 84 -11.23 7.74 10.86
N ALA A 85 -11.75 8.94 11.14
CA ALA A 85 -12.30 9.25 12.47
C ALA A 85 -13.44 8.29 12.84
N ARG A 86 -14.34 8.01 11.89
CA ARG A 86 -15.42 7.05 12.10
C ARG A 86 -14.91 5.63 12.32
N ALA A 87 -13.85 5.26 11.63
CA ALA A 87 -13.25 3.94 11.79
C ALA A 87 -12.75 3.73 13.22
N LEU A 88 -12.09 4.74 13.79
CA LEU A 88 -11.62 4.65 15.18
C LEU A 88 -12.80 4.48 16.15
N GLU A 89 -13.89 5.20 15.92
CA GLU A 89 -15.09 5.03 16.73
C GLU A 89 -15.71 3.64 16.57
N ALA A 90 -15.55 3.04 15.38
CA ALA A 90 -16.08 1.71 15.09
C ALA A 90 -15.16 0.58 15.56
N GLY A 91 -14.06 0.89 16.23
CA GLY A 91 -13.19 -0.12 16.81
C GLY A 91 -11.88 -0.37 16.09
N ALA A 92 -11.56 0.40 15.06
CA ALA A 92 -10.29 0.28 14.36
C ALA A 92 -9.15 0.87 15.20
N ALA A 93 -7.93 0.43 14.94
CA ALA A 93 -6.72 1.00 15.53
C ALA A 93 -5.91 1.70 14.45
N ALA A 94 -5.43 2.90 14.75
CA ALA A 94 -4.61 3.66 13.81
C ALA A 94 -3.21 3.08 13.75
N ILE A 95 -2.69 2.87 12.54
CA ILE A 95 -1.29 2.55 12.33
C ILE A 95 -0.60 3.81 11.80
N ARG A 96 -1.14 4.41 10.75
CA ARG A 96 -0.67 5.69 10.23
C ARG A 96 -1.87 6.54 9.84
N PRO A 97 -2.07 7.70 10.49
CA PRO A 97 -3.20 8.58 10.17
C PRO A 97 -3.13 9.12 8.73
N PRO A 98 -4.25 9.63 8.21
CA PRO A 98 -4.27 10.20 6.87
C PRO A 98 -3.18 11.25 6.67
N HIS A 99 -2.46 11.11 5.56
CA HIS A 99 -1.40 12.03 5.17
C HIS A 99 -1.35 12.12 3.66
N THR A 100 -0.81 13.21 3.14
CA THR A 100 -0.71 13.42 1.70
C THR A 100 0.57 12.79 1.16
N VAL A 101 0.41 11.99 0.10
CA VAL A 101 1.54 11.46 -0.66
C VAL A 101 1.51 12.17 -2.02
N PRO A 102 2.56 12.91 -2.38
CA PRO A 102 2.59 13.65 -3.66
C PRO A 102 2.29 12.75 -4.85
N ASP A 103 1.47 13.23 -5.77
CA ASP A 103 1.06 12.55 -7.00
C ASP A 103 0.20 11.30 -6.79
N VAL A 104 -0.06 10.91 -5.56
CA VAL A 104 -0.90 9.75 -5.23
C VAL A 104 -2.25 10.20 -4.65
N GLY A 105 -2.20 11.06 -3.64
CA GLY A 105 -3.38 11.52 -2.92
C GLY A 105 -3.19 11.40 -1.41
N ARG A 106 -4.28 11.19 -0.68
CA ARG A 106 -4.20 10.98 0.77
C ARG A 106 -4.27 9.50 1.08
N VAL A 107 -3.49 9.08 2.04
CA VAL A 107 -3.32 7.65 2.37
C VAL A 107 -3.34 7.50 3.89
N CYS A 108 -3.87 6.39 4.37
CA CYS A 108 -3.75 6.00 5.78
C CYS A 108 -3.62 4.49 5.89
N VAL A 109 -3.17 4.02 7.04
CA VAL A 109 -3.09 2.59 7.34
C VAL A 109 -3.70 2.37 8.71
N LEU A 110 -4.53 1.35 8.83
CA LEU A 110 -5.22 1.03 10.07
C LEU A 110 -5.37 -0.48 10.23
N ARG A 111 -5.71 -0.91 11.44
CA ARG A 111 -6.18 -2.27 11.69
C ARG A 111 -7.67 -2.23 11.88
N ASP A 112 -8.38 -3.14 11.23
CA ASP A 112 -9.81 -3.27 11.46
C ASP A 112 -10.07 -3.85 12.87
N PRO A 113 -11.33 -3.90 13.32
CA PRO A 113 -11.62 -4.41 14.66
C PRO A 113 -11.21 -5.86 14.91
N THR A 114 -10.89 -6.63 13.88
CA THR A 114 -10.43 -8.01 14.03
C THR A 114 -8.90 -8.10 14.01
N GLY A 115 -8.20 -6.97 13.83
CA GLY A 115 -6.76 -6.92 13.84
C GLY A 115 -6.08 -6.98 12.49
N ALA A 116 -6.85 -7.04 11.39
CA ALA A 116 -6.28 -7.07 10.05
C ALA A 116 -5.81 -5.68 9.62
N ALA A 117 -4.60 -5.60 9.09
CA ALA A 117 -4.07 -4.35 8.55
C ALA A 117 -4.64 -4.10 7.16
N ILE A 118 -5.01 -2.86 6.90
CA ILE A 118 -5.54 -2.42 5.60
C ILE A 118 -5.14 -0.98 5.36
N GLY A 119 -4.83 -0.65 4.12
CA GLY A 119 -4.61 0.73 3.72
C GLY A 119 -5.86 1.30 3.08
N TRP A 120 -6.05 2.61 3.23
CA TRP A 120 -7.06 3.37 2.51
C TRP A 120 -6.37 4.47 1.74
N MET A 121 -6.90 4.78 0.56
CA MET A 121 -6.39 5.90 -0.22
C MET A 121 -7.54 6.67 -0.86
N GLN A 122 -7.36 7.97 -0.92
CA GLN A 122 -8.25 8.85 -1.66
C GLN A 122 -7.40 9.47 -2.77
N GLY A 123 -7.63 9.02 -3.99
CA GLY A 123 -6.87 9.47 -5.13
C GLY A 123 -7.00 10.96 -5.38
N ALA A 124 -5.93 11.54 -5.90
CA ALA A 124 -5.90 12.97 -6.20
C ALA A 124 -6.84 13.33 -7.36
#